data_7fddf32dd27bf74531fc2a4b2e03f83e
#
_entry.id   7fddf32dd27bf74531fc2a4b2e03f83e
#
_cell.length_a   1.000
_cell.length_b   1.000
_cell.length_c   1.000
_cell.angle_alpha   90.00
_cell.angle_beta   90.00
_cell.angle_gamma   90.00
#
_symmetry.space_group_name_H-M   'P 1'
#
loop_
_entity.id
_entity.type
_entity.pdbx_description
1 polymer ?
#
loop_
_entity_poly.entity_id
_entity_poly.type
_entity_poly.pdbx_seq_one_letter_code
_entity_poly.pdbx_strand_id
1 'polypeptide(L)'
;VAWRRWSGWAAVGLLAGAVLVAGVPLAVPSRAGAPAPFLQGLGDLVAGLLWGWKDLLTVDLPVGSYRNLLVPALVVFLVGTASVLLLSWRRDALAVLAVPVAIAMAGFGLLFGSTEVSAPLVVGPLVLPAPVETAVGAGVLLTGVLWLSWRSRAARVQALRRGSGAARVRVAGDAARGAGPRLRRLGLGLG
;
A
#
# COMPACT_ATOMS: atom_id res chain seq x y z
N VAL A 1 -13.16 14.43 -3.59
CA VAL A 1 -14.49 13.78 -3.44
C VAL A 1 -14.79 12.84 -4.61
N ALA A 2 -14.22 13.03 -5.81
CA ALA A 2 -14.47 12.20 -7.02
C ALA A 2 -13.85 10.79 -6.97
N TRP A 3 -12.78 10.57 -6.22
CA TRP A 3 -12.03 9.31 -6.14
C TRP A 3 -12.79 8.15 -5.45
N ARG A 4 -13.86 8.41 -4.74
CA ARG A 4 -14.64 7.40 -4.00
C ARG A 4 -15.56 6.54 -4.88
N ARG A 5 -15.64 6.80 -6.19
CA ARG A 5 -16.52 6.12 -7.15
C ARG A 5 -15.79 5.21 -8.15
N TRP A 6 -14.49 5.03 -8.02
CA TRP A 6 -13.78 4.08 -8.88
C TRP A 6 -14.24 2.67 -8.52
N SER A 7 -14.84 2.02 -9.49
CA SER A 7 -15.21 0.61 -9.37
C SER A 7 -13.93 -0.24 -9.29
N GLY A 8 -13.97 -1.39 -8.62
CA GLY A 8 -12.85 -2.31 -8.59
C GLY A 8 -12.33 -2.66 -9.99
N TRP A 9 -13.23 -2.71 -10.97
CA TRP A 9 -12.90 -2.92 -12.38
C TRP A 9 -12.04 -1.81 -13.01
N ALA A 10 -12.24 -0.56 -12.61
CA ALA A 10 -11.40 0.54 -13.07
C ALA A 10 -9.96 0.42 -12.52
N ALA A 11 -9.80 -0.03 -11.27
CA ALA A 11 -8.47 -0.31 -10.71
C ALA A 11 -7.79 -1.48 -11.43
N VAL A 12 -8.50 -2.55 -11.72
CA VAL A 12 -7.99 -3.69 -12.51
C VAL A 12 -7.61 -3.25 -13.93
N GLY A 13 -8.45 -2.47 -14.60
CA GLY A 13 -8.16 -1.93 -15.92
C GLY A 13 -6.93 -1.03 -15.95
N LEU A 14 -6.75 -0.19 -14.93
CA LEU A 14 -5.57 0.67 -14.80
C LEU A 14 -4.30 -0.14 -14.54
N LEU A 15 -4.36 -1.16 -13.69
CA LEU A 15 -3.25 -2.09 -13.46
C LEU A 15 -2.88 -2.85 -14.73
N ALA A 16 -3.86 -3.41 -15.44
CA ALA A 16 -3.63 -4.10 -16.72
C ALA A 16 -3.01 -3.14 -17.74
N GLY A 17 -3.52 -1.92 -17.87
CA GLY A 17 -2.95 -0.88 -18.72
C GLY A 17 -1.51 -0.53 -18.34
N ALA A 18 -1.22 -0.41 -17.04
CA ALA A 18 0.13 -0.16 -16.55
C ALA A 18 1.10 -1.32 -16.87
N VAL A 19 0.64 -2.58 -16.76
CA VAL A 19 1.44 -3.75 -17.18
C VAL A 19 1.73 -3.71 -18.66
N LEU A 20 0.74 -3.38 -19.49
CA LEU A 20 0.91 -3.34 -20.95
C LEU A 20 1.85 -2.20 -21.39
N VAL A 21 1.72 -1.02 -20.82
CA VAL A 21 2.50 0.16 -21.20
C VAL A 21 3.92 0.11 -20.61
N ALA A 22 4.04 -0.18 -19.31
CA ALA A 22 5.30 -0.19 -18.61
C ALA A 22 5.99 -1.56 -18.60
N GLY A 23 5.26 -2.64 -18.87
CA GLY A 23 5.76 -4.01 -18.78
C GLY A 23 6.88 -4.28 -19.76
N VAL A 24 6.74 -3.91 -21.03
CA VAL A 24 7.79 -4.13 -22.04
C VAL A 24 9.06 -3.35 -21.69
N PRO A 25 9.04 -2.02 -21.44
CA PRO A 25 10.26 -1.29 -21.12
C PRO A 25 10.91 -1.70 -19.79
N LEU A 26 10.13 -2.15 -18.80
CA LEU A 26 10.66 -2.51 -17.48
C LEU A 26 11.07 -3.99 -17.37
N ALA A 27 10.27 -4.92 -17.95
CA ALA A 27 10.55 -6.35 -17.84
C ALA A 27 11.28 -6.93 -19.05
N VAL A 28 11.18 -6.30 -20.23
CA VAL A 28 11.84 -6.74 -21.46
C VAL A 28 12.51 -5.55 -22.17
N PRO A 29 13.46 -4.85 -21.54
CA PRO A 29 14.02 -3.60 -22.07
C PRO A 29 14.68 -3.77 -23.43
N SER A 30 15.17 -4.95 -23.80
CA SER A 30 15.74 -5.27 -25.09
C SER A 30 14.73 -5.13 -26.27
N ARG A 31 13.44 -5.07 -26.00
CA ARG A 31 12.37 -4.94 -26.98
C ARG A 31 11.72 -3.56 -27.03
N ALA A 32 12.14 -2.63 -26.16
CA ALA A 32 11.52 -1.32 -26.04
C ALA A 32 11.90 -0.32 -27.17
N GLY A 33 12.90 -0.64 -28.00
CA GLY A 33 13.53 0.33 -28.91
C GLY A 33 12.78 0.63 -30.23
N ALA A 34 11.77 -0.19 -30.63
CA ALA A 34 11.05 0.02 -31.88
C ALA A 34 9.66 -0.64 -31.83
N PRO A 35 8.70 -0.24 -32.71
CA PRO A 35 7.33 -0.73 -32.66
C PRO A 35 7.19 -2.24 -32.90
N ALA A 36 7.90 -2.81 -33.86
CA ALA A 36 7.83 -4.24 -34.18
C ALA A 36 8.41 -5.12 -33.05
N PRO A 37 9.62 -4.85 -32.50
CA PRO A 37 10.11 -5.51 -31.29
C PRO A 37 9.19 -5.32 -30.07
N PHE A 38 8.54 -4.17 -29.94
CA PHE A 38 7.61 -3.91 -28.83
C PHE A 38 6.41 -4.88 -28.85
N LEU A 39 5.82 -5.16 -30.02
CA LEU A 39 4.74 -6.15 -30.15
C LEU A 39 5.21 -7.57 -29.78
N GLN A 40 6.44 -7.93 -30.18
CA GLN A 40 7.05 -9.19 -29.75
C GLN A 40 7.28 -9.20 -28.22
N GLY A 41 7.71 -8.06 -27.65
CA GLY A 41 7.86 -7.87 -26.21
C GLY A 41 6.57 -8.06 -25.43
N LEU A 42 5.41 -7.68 -25.99
CA LEU A 42 4.10 -7.96 -25.40
C LEU A 42 3.83 -9.48 -25.36
N GLY A 43 4.19 -10.23 -26.42
CA GLY A 43 4.10 -11.69 -26.44
C GLY A 43 5.01 -12.32 -25.36
N ASP A 44 6.27 -11.87 -25.27
CA ASP A 44 7.22 -12.29 -24.26
C ASP A 44 6.70 -11.97 -22.82
N LEU A 45 6.02 -10.83 -22.65
CA LEU A 45 5.40 -10.42 -21.40
C LEU A 45 4.23 -11.34 -21.02
N VAL A 46 3.35 -11.66 -21.94
CA VAL A 46 2.25 -12.62 -21.70
C VAL A 46 2.80 -14.01 -21.40
N ALA A 47 3.79 -14.48 -22.12
CA ALA A 47 4.46 -15.75 -21.85
C ALA A 47 5.10 -15.73 -20.46
N GLY A 48 5.80 -14.65 -20.08
CA GLY A 48 6.37 -14.49 -18.75
C GLY A 48 5.31 -14.44 -17.63
N LEU A 49 4.13 -13.88 -17.91
CA LEU A 49 3.01 -13.86 -16.97
C LEU A 49 2.47 -15.27 -16.68
N LEU A 50 2.42 -16.13 -17.69
CA LEU A 50 1.88 -17.47 -17.59
C LEU A 50 2.92 -18.50 -17.11
N TRP A 51 4.13 -18.45 -17.64
CA TRP A 51 5.17 -19.46 -17.41
C TRP A 51 6.30 -18.99 -16.48
N GLY A 52 6.53 -17.68 -16.36
CA GLY A 52 7.65 -17.13 -15.60
C GLY A 52 7.64 -17.49 -14.11
N TRP A 53 6.49 -17.84 -13.52
CA TRP A 53 6.41 -18.33 -12.14
C TRP A 53 7.07 -19.69 -11.96
N LYS A 54 6.90 -20.59 -12.93
CA LYS A 54 7.57 -21.88 -12.94
C LYS A 54 9.09 -21.68 -13.05
N ASP A 55 9.48 -20.83 -14.01
CA ASP A 55 10.89 -20.56 -14.24
C ASP A 55 11.57 -19.90 -13.04
N LEU A 56 10.86 -18.98 -12.34
CA LEU A 56 11.35 -18.35 -11.12
C LEU A 56 11.68 -19.34 -10.00
N LEU A 57 10.93 -20.46 -9.93
CA LEU A 57 11.11 -21.50 -8.90
C LEU A 57 12.12 -22.57 -9.27
N THR A 58 12.51 -22.65 -10.56
CA THR A 58 13.36 -23.73 -11.09
C THR A 58 14.74 -23.27 -11.57
N VAL A 59 14.93 -21.97 -11.75
CA VAL A 59 16.20 -21.39 -12.23
C VAL A 59 17.06 -20.94 -11.05
N ASP A 60 18.36 -21.19 -11.15
CA ASP A 60 19.33 -20.72 -10.18
C ASP A 60 19.42 -19.17 -10.17
N LEU A 61 19.53 -18.59 -8.99
CA LEU A 61 19.69 -17.15 -8.80
C LEU A 61 21.10 -16.71 -9.29
N PRO A 62 21.28 -15.49 -9.84
CA PRO A 62 20.37 -14.33 -9.83
C PRO A 62 19.41 -14.29 -11.03
N VAL A 63 18.19 -13.86 -10.75
CA VAL A 63 17.07 -13.78 -11.72
C VAL A 63 17.30 -12.75 -12.84
N GLY A 64 18.18 -11.77 -12.63
CA GLY A 64 18.36 -10.61 -13.50
C GLY A 64 18.90 -10.87 -14.91
N SER A 65 19.45 -12.06 -15.19
CA SER A 65 20.05 -12.39 -16.50
C SER A 65 19.10 -13.08 -17.49
N TYR A 66 17.91 -13.50 -17.06
CA TYR A 66 16.96 -14.25 -17.88
C TYR A 66 15.82 -13.39 -18.37
N ARG A 67 15.51 -13.50 -19.66
CA ARG A 67 14.60 -12.63 -20.42
C ARG A 67 13.19 -12.48 -19.83
N ASN A 68 12.63 -13.53 -19.21
CA ASN A 68 11.22 -13.53 -18.77
C ASN A 68 11.04 -13.51 -17.24
N LEU A 69 12.12 -13.59 -16.46
CA LEU A 69 12.05 -13.69 -14.99
C LEU A 69 11.76 -12.34 -14.31
N LEU A 70 11.96 -11.22 -15.01
CA LEU A 70 11.57 -9.89 -14.52
C LEU A 70 10.05 -9.67 -14.57
N VAL A 71 9.30 -10.47 -15.35
CA VAL A 71 7.83 -10.32 -15.46
C VAL A 71 7.12 -10.66 -14.16
N PRO A 72 7.37 -11.79 -13.48
CA PRO A 72 6.83 -12.06 -12.15
C PRO A 72 7.18 -10.98 -11.13
N ALA A 73 8.42 -10.50 -11.13
CA ALA A 73 8.86 -9.41 -10.25
C ALA A 73 8.04 -8.14 -10.52
N LEU A 74 7.90 -7.73 -11.78
CA LEU A 74 7.07 -6.59 -12.18
C LEU A 74 5.64 -6.73 -11.64
N VAL A 75 5.01 -7.90 -11.77
CA VAL A 75 3.65 -8.16 -11.29
C VAL A 75 3.58 -8.02 -9.76
N VAL A 76 4.50 -8.65 -9.04
CA VAL A 76 4.55 -8.57 -7.56
C VAL A 76 4.65 -7.12 -7.11
N PHE A 77 5.58 -6.35 -7.67
CA PHE A 77 5.77 -4.95 -7.29
C PHE A 77 4.60 -4.06 -7.71
N LEU A 78 4.03 -4.25 -8.88
CA LEU A 78 2.94 -3.43 -9.38
C LEU A 78 1.63 -3.71 -8.62
N VAL A 79 1.25 -4.98 -8.49
CA VAL A 79 0.06 -5.40 -7.74
C VAL A 79 0.24 -5.10 -6.24
N GLY A 80 1.41 -5.35 -5.69
CA GLY A 80 1.74 -5.06 -4.31
C GLY A 80 1.64 -3.56 -4.00
N THR A 81 2.26 -2.71 -4.82
CA THR A 81 2.18 -1.24 -4.67
C THR A 81 0.74 -0.74 -4.75
N ALA A 82 -0.02 -1.21 -5.75
CA ALA A 82 -1.43 -0.85 -5.88
C ALA A 82 -2.24 -1.31 -4.65
N SER A 83 -1.97 -2.51 -4.14
CA SER A 83 -2.63 -3.05 -2.93
C SER A 83 -2.29 -2.20 -1.70
N VAL A 84 -1.02 -1.84 -1.50
CA VAL A 84 -0.58 -0.96 -0.40
C VAL A 84 -1.29 0.39 -0.49
N LEU A 85 -1.35 1.01 -1.67
CA LEU A 85 -2.03 2.29 -1.88
C LEU A 85 -3.53 2.18 -1.61
N LEU A 86 -4.21 1.20 -2.16
CA LEU A 86 -5.65 1.00 -1.97
C LEU A 86 -5.99 0.71 -0.51
N LEU A 87 -5.20 -0.11 0.17
CA LEU A 87 -5.36 -0.42 1.59
C LEU A 87 -5.07 0.81 2.46
N SER A 88 -4.04 1.58 2.15
CA SER A 88 -3.67 2.76 2.93
C SER A 88 -4.76 3.85 2.92
N TRP A 89 -5.53 3.95 1.84
CA TRP A 89 -6.65 4.89 1.73
C TRP A 89 -7.92 4.43 2.44
N ARG A 90 -8.02 3.16 2.83
CA ARG A 90 -9.16 2.66 3.61
C ARG A 90 -9.13 3.24 5.03
N ARG A 91 -10.32 3.44 5.59
CA ARG A 91 -10.49 3.94 6.97
C ARG A 91 -10.79 2.84 7.98
N ASP A 92 -11.04 1.64 7.51
CA ASP A 92 -11.34 0.45 8.30
C ASP A 92 -10.06 -0.26 8.78
N ALA A 93 -10.24 -1.33 9.56
CA ALA A 93 -9.15 -2.13 10.12
C ALA A 93 -8.28 -2.78 9.02
N LEU A 94 -8.85 -3.04 7.84
CA LEU A 94 -8.13 -3.67 6.72
C LEU A 94 -6.96 -2.83 6.21
N ALA A 95 -6.96 -1.52 6.48
CA ALA A 95 -5.83 -0.67 6.10
C ALA A 95 -4.50 -1.11 6.73
N VAL A 96 -4.53 -1.76 7.91
CA VAL A 96 -3.33 -2.28 8.57
C VAL A 96 -2.61 -3.32 7.70
N LEU A 97 -3.34 -4.03 6.84
CA LEU A 97 -2.76 -5.00 5.90
C LEU A 97 -1.81 -4.38 4.85
N ALA A 98 -1.80 -3.06 4.70
CA ALA A 98 -0.83 -2.38 3.83
C ALA A 98 0.63 -2.65 4.29
N VAL A 99 0.87 -2.77 5.61
CA VAL A 99 2.21 -3.00 6.15
C VAL A 99 2.74 -4.40 5.82
N PRO A 100 2.03 -5.51 6.11
CA PRO A 100 2.51 -6.83 5.74
C PRO A 100 2.65 -7.02 4.23
N VAL A 101 1.82 -6.39 3.40
CA VAL A 101 1.99 -6.40 1.94
C VAL A 101 3.31 -5.71 1.54
N ALA A 102 3.62 -4.55 2.12
CA ALA A 102 4.88 -3.85 1.85
C ALA A 102 6.10 -4.67 2.31
N ILE A 103 6.01 -5.35 3.46
CA ILE A 103 7.06 -6.24 3.96
C ILE A 103 7.24 -7.44 3.02
N ALA A 104 6.16 -8.05 2.55
CA ALA A 104 6.23 -9.17 1.61
C ALA A 104 6.87 -8.77 0.28
N MET A 105 6.56 -7.56 -0.25
CA MET A 105 7.22 -7.03 -1.44
C MET A 105 8.73 -6.81 -1.23
N ALA A 106 9.11 -6.20 -0.10
CA ALA A 106 10.52 -5.99 0.23
C ALA A 106 11.25 -7.34 0.40
N GLY A 107 10.63 -8.31 1.08
CA GLY A 107 11.14 -9.67 1.22
C GLY A 107 11.32 -10.36 -0.12
N PHE A 108 10.35 -10.26 -1.03
CA PHE A 108 10.49 -10.77 -2.39
C PHE A 108 11.69 -10.13 -3.12
N GLY A 109 11.83 -8.80 -3.04
CA GLY A 109 12.95 -8.10 -3.66
C GLY A 109 14.32 -8.53 -3.09
N LEU A 110 14.40 -8.75 -1.78
CA LEU A 110 15.63 -9.22 -1.12
C LEU A 110 15.96 -10.69 -1.45
N LEU A 111 14.95 -11.56 -1.58
CA LEU A 111 15.15 -12.99 -1.86
C LEU A 111 15.52 -13.26 -3.33
N PHE A 112 14.91 -12.51 -4.26
CA PHE A 112 15.04 -12.77 -5.70
C PHE A 112 15.85 -11.73 -6.46
N GLY A 113 16.19 -10.59 -5.82
CA GLY A 113 16.83 -9.46 -6.49
C GLY A 113 18.32 -9.64 -6.76
N SER A 114 19.06 -10.30 -5.88
CA SER A 114 20.51 -10.51 -6.01
C SER A 114 20.94 -11.71 -5.19
N THR A 115 21.94 -12.45 -5.69
CA THR A 115 22.63 -13.51 -4.93
C THR A 115 23.80 -12.95 -4.13
N GLU A 116 24.30 -11.78 -4.50
CA GLU A 116 25.39 -11.16 -3.79
C GLU A 116 24.85 -10.22 -2.72
N VAL A 117 25.23 -10.50 -1.50
CA VAL A 117 24.96 -9.65 -0.33
C VAL A 117 25.90 -8.45 -0.38
N SER A 118 25.41 -7.26 -0.03
CA SER A 118 26.26 -6.07 -0.01
C SER A 118 27.45 -6.25 0.94
N ALA A 119 28.62 -5.74 0.51
CA ALA A 119 29.84 -5.84 1.28
C ALA A 119 29.66 -5.27 2.69
N PRO A 120 30.17 -5.92 3.75
CA PRO A 120 30.01 -5.45 5.11
C PRO A 120 30.63 -4.06 5.30
N LEU A 121 29.89 -3.17 5.94
CA LEU A 121 30.37 -1.84 6.28
C LEU A 121 30.99 -1.87 7.69
N VAL A 122 32.29 -1.56 7.74
CA VAL A 122 33.03 -1.49 8.99
C VAL A 122 33.15 -0.03 9.42
N VAL A 123 32.51 0.31 10.55
CA VAL A 123 32.56 1.64 11.16
C VAL A 123 33.14 1.53 12.57
N GLY A 124 34.46 1.71 12.69
CA GLY A 124 35.14 1.50 13.96
C GLY A 124 35.04 0.06 14.46
N PRO A 125 34.58 -0.17 15.71
CA PRO A 125 34.39 -1.52 16.23
C PRO A 125 33.09 -2.22 15.72
N LEU A 126 32.25 -1.49 14.97
CA LEU A 126 30.95 -1.99 14.52
C LEU A 126 31.06 -2.52 13.09
N VAL A 127 30.72 -3.79 12.91
CA VAL A 127 30.61 -4.44 11.59
C VAL A 127 29.13 -4.62 11.28
N LEU A 128 28.64 -3.90 10.26
CA LEU A 128 27.27 -4.04 9.74
C LEU A 128 27.29 -5.02 8.57
N PRO A 129 26.80 -6.25 8.75
CA PRO A 129 26.65 -7.18 7.64
C PRO A 129 25.48 -6.70 6.76
N ALA A 130 25.61 -6.84 5.43
CA ALA A 130 24.57 -6.52 4.48
C ALA A 130 23.94 -5.12 4.68
N PRO A 131 24.71 -4.02 4.61
CA PRO A 131 24.21 -2.69 5.01
C PRO A 131 23.04 -2.20 4.13
N VAL A 132 23.01 -2.54 2.84
CA VAL A 132 21.95 -2.12 1.92
C VAL A 132 20.65 -2.88 2.23
N GLU A 133 20.71 -4.18 2.39
CA GLU A 133 19.57 -5.04 2.72
C GLU A 133 18.98 -4.67 4.09
N THR A 134 19.86 -4.44 5.05
CA THR A 134 19.48 -4.00 6.41
C THR A 134 18.80 -2.63 6.36
N ALA A 135 19.33 -1.68 5.58
CA ALA A 135 18.75 -0.35 5.43
C ALA A 135 17.37 -0.41 4.76
N VAL A 136 17.20 -1.24 3.72
CA VAL A 136 15.90 -1.43 3.04
C VAL A 136 14.90 -2.04 4.01
N GLY A 137 15.25 -3.13 4.69
CA GLY A 137 14.37 -3.80 5.65
C GLY A 137 13.98 -2.87 6.82
N ALA A 138 14.95 -2.20 7.41
CA ALA A 138 14.71 -1.22 8.48
C ALA A 138 13.85 -0.04 8.00
N GLY A 139 14.09 0.47 6.78
CA GLY A 139 13.33 1.55 6.17
C GLY A 139 11.85 1.18 5.99
N VAL A 140 11.56 -0.01 5.49
CA VAL A 140 10.19 -0.51 5.34
C VAL A 140 9.51 -0.66 6.70
N LEU A 141 10.19 -1.25 7.68
CA LEU A 141 9.65 -1.42 9.05
C LEU A 141 9.38 -0.07 9.72
N LEU A 142 10.34 0.85 9.68
CA LEU A 142 10.20 2.19 10.24
C LEU A 142 9.04 2.95 9.59
N THR A 143 8.95 2.91 8.26
CA THR A 143 7.83 3.55 7.54
C THR A 143 6.50 2.95 7.95
N GLY A 144 6.41 1.63 8.09
CA GLY A 144 5.23 0.93 8.57
C GLY A 144 4.83 1.33 9.98
N VAL A 145 5.79 1.37 10.93
CA VAL A 145 5.56 1.77 12.32
C VAL A 145 5.14 3.24 12.41
N LEU A 146 5.80 4.15 11.69
CA LEU A 146 5.45 5.57 11.66
C LEU A 146 4.05 5.78 11.10
N TRP A 147 3.72 5.10 10.00
CA TRP A 147 2.39 5.19 9.40
C TRP A 147 1.29 4.64 10.32
N LEU A 148 1.51 3.48 10.97
CA LEU A 148 0.57 2.92 11.94
C LEU A 148 0.39 3.84 13.15
N SER A 149 1.47 4.41 13.65
CA SER A 149 1.46 5.34 14.79
C SER A 149 0.68 6.61 14.45
N TRP A 150 0.94 7.19 13.30
CA TRP A 150 0.21 8.36 12.82
C TRP A 150 -1.28 8.06 12.63
N ARG A 151 -1.61 6.92 12.01
CA ARG A 151 -2.98 6.48 11.79
C ARG A 151 -3.74 6.25 13.10
N SER A 152 -3.10 5.61 14.09
CA SER A 152 -3.71 5.35 15.39
C SER A 152 -3.99 6.65 16.16
N ARG A 153 -3.07 7.62 16.10
CA ARG A 153 -3.27 8.97 16.66
C ARG A 153 -4.44 9.69 15.99
N ALA A 154 -4.51 9.68 14.67
CA ALA A 154 -5.60 10.29 13.92
C ALA A 154 -6.96 9.66 14.27
N ALA A 155 -7.03 8.34 14.43
CA ALA A 155 -8.25 7.64 14.85
C ALA A 155 -8.69 8.04 16.27
N ARG A 156 -7.76 8.14 17.22
CA ARG A 156 -8.03 8.59 18.61
C ARG A 156 -8.58 10.01 18.65
N VAL A 157 -7.97 10.94 17.92
CA VAL A 157 -8.44 12.33 17.85
C VAL A 157 -9.84 12.41 17.26
N GLN A 158 -10.14 11.62 16.23
CA GLN A 158 -11.48 11.57 15.66
C GLN A 158 -12.51 10.98 16.64
N ALA A 159 -12.15 9.95 17.41
CA ALA A 159 -13.01 9.37 18.42
C ALA A 159 -13.35 10.39 19.54
N LEU A 160 -12.36 11.13 20.03
CA LEU A 160 -12.56 12.18 21.01
C LEU A 160 -13.46 13.30 20.50
N ARG A 161 -13.28 13.75 19.26
CA ARG A 161 -14.15 14.78 18.63
C ARG A 161 -15.59 14.31 18.50
N ARG A 162 -15.83 13.04 18.16
CA ARG A 162 -17.19 12.44 18.08
C ARG A 162 -17.82 12.33 19.47
N GLY A 163 -17.06 11.92 20.48
CA GLY A 163 -17.52 11.83 21.86
C GLY A 163 -17.92 13.20 22.44
N SER A 164 -17.11 14.23 22.24
CA SER A 164 -17.43 15.61 22.69
C SER A 164 -18.64 16.23 21.97
N GLY A 165 -18.80 15.92 20.67
CA GLY A 165 -19.98 16.36 19.92
C GLY A 165 -21.27 15.69 20.42
N ALA A 166 -21.24 14.38 20.66
CA ALA A 166 -22.37 13.64 21.20
C ALA A 166 -22.76 14.10 22.64
N ALA A 167 -21.75 14.40 23.47
CA ALA A 167 -21.99 14.94 24.82
C ALA A 167 -22.65 16.33 24.77
N ARG A 168 -22.20 17.22 23.90
CA ARG A 168 -22.83 18.54 23.71
C ARG A 168 -24.29 18.44 23.26
N VAL A 169 -24.58 17.55 22.31
CA VAL A 169 -25.97 17.34 21.84
C VAL A 169 -26.85 16.79 22.96
N ARG A 170 -26.35 15.88 23.79
CA ARG A 170 -27.11 15.38 24.96
C ARG A 170 -27.40 16.49 25.97
N VAL A 171 -26.40 17.27 26.36
CA VAL A 171 -26.57 18.37 27.30
C VAL A 171 -27.58 19.41 26.76
N ALA A 172 -27.49 19.78 25.48
CA ALA A 172 -28.44 20.70 24.85
C ALA A 172 -29.85 20.10 24.82
N GLY A 173 -30.01 18.81 24.53
CA GLY A 173 -31.32 18.13 24.53
C GLY A 173 -31.95 18.03 25.93
N ASP A 174 -31.15 17.81 26.95
CA ASP A 174 -31.62 17.76 28.34
C ASP A 174 -31.95 19.17 28.87
N ALA A 175 -31.19 20.18 28.51
CA ALA A 175 -31.52 21.61 28.80
C ALA A 175 -32.84 22.03 28.14
N ALA A 176 -33.04 21.63 26.88
CA ALA A 176 -34.30 21.91 26.18
C ALA A 176 -35.52 21.22 26.81
N ARG A 177 -35.36 19.96 27.26
CA ARG A 177 -36.42 19.21 27.97
C ARG A 177 -36.70 19.80 29.36
N GLY A 178 -35.65 20.26 30.07
CA GLY A 178 -35.81 20.84 31.40
C GLY A 178 -36.43 22.25 31.38
N ALA A 179 -36.33 22.98 30.28
CA ALA A 179 -36.94 24.33 30.13
C ALA A 179 -38.47 24.26 29.85
N GLY A 180 -38.95 23.21 29.21
CA GLY A 180 -40.36 23.07 28.83
C GLY A 180 -41.39 23.14 29.98
N PRO A 181 -41.18 22.41 31.12
CA PRO A 181 -42.15 22.44 32.25
C PRO A 181 -42.10 23.76 33.04
N ARG A 182 -41.02 24.51 33.06
CA ARG A 182 -40.91 25.80 33.79
C ARG A 182 -41.65 26.94 33.11
N LEU A 183 -41.66 27.03 31.80
CA LEU A 183 -42.40 28.02 31.01
C LEU A 183 -43.91 27.80 31.10
N ARG A 184 -44.37 26.55 31.24
CA ARG A 184 -45.79 26.24 31.37
C ARG A 184 -46.38 26.64 32.74
N ARG A 185 -45.52 26.70 33.79
CA ARG A 185 -45.95 27.15 35.14
C ARG A 185 -46.03 28.68 35.27
N LEU A 186 -45.28 29.41 34.49
CA LEU A 186 -45.33 30.88 34.48
C LEU A 186 -46.52 31.45 33.68
N GLY A 187 -47.04 30.68 32.73
CA GLY A 187 -48.20 31.09 31.89
C GLY A 187 -49.57 30.85 32.53
N LEU A 188 -49.67 30.12 33.65
CA LEU A 188 -50.96 29.78 34.32
C LEU A 188 -51.23 30.62 35.56
N GLY A 189 -50.43 31.68 35.82
CA GLY A 189 -50.57 32.52 37.02
C GLY A 189 -51.19 33.90 36.76
N LEU A 190 -51.67 34.18 35.59
CA LEU A 190 -52.36 35.45 35.21
C LEU A 190 -53.72 35.11 34.57
N GLY A 191 -54.68 34.72 35.38
CA GLY A 191 -56.06 34.56 35.05
C GLY A 191 -56.92 34.79 36.29
#